data_719383ea3d5a8e1ad0d31126bd3d58fe
#
_entry.id   719383ea3d5a8e1ad0d31126bd3d58fe
#
_cell.length_a   1.000
_cell.length_b   1.000
_cell.length_c   1.000
_cell.angle_alpha   90.00
_cell.angle_beta   90.00
_cell.angle_gamma   90.00
#
_symmetry.space_group_name_H-M   'P 1'
#
loop_
_entity.id
_entity.type
_entity.pdbx_description
1 polymer ?
#
loop_
_entity_poly.entity_id
_entity_poly.type
_entity_poly.pdbx_seq_one_letter_code
_entity_poly.pdbx_strand_id
1 'polypeptide(L)'
;MDEIRGTSPRILTEEELVRILECPDTNTRAGLRDRAVLELLGGAGLKVQELAELRLENVDLQISCILLSGQPHRMIPFGKRTRESLLCYIYDMRGQMDGPSALLFPGRGGKKLTRQAVWKIVKKYAQASGAGDWVSPEDLRTALAVSLLRRGGDPSGVQAILGIQDAAMNKYMRAIPDST
;
A
#
# COMPACT_ATOMS: atom_id res chain seq x y z
N MET A 1 -8.79 37.86 17.78
CA MET A 1 -7.97 36.73 18.29
C MET A 1 -8.57 35.47 17.75
N ASP A 2 -8.16 35.10 16.53
CA ASP A 2 -8.62 33.86 15.89
C ASP A 2 -7.74 32.72 16.37
N GLU A 3 -8.35 31.83 17.15
CA GLU A 3 -7.73 30.54 17.49
C GLU A 3 -7.51 29.76 16.20
N ILE A 4 -6.26 29.63 15.80
CA ILE A 4 -5.83 28.65 14.80
C ILE A 4 -6.06 27.28 15.44
N ARG A 5 -7.27 26.74 15.27
CA ARG A 5 -7.53 25.32 15.49
C ARG A 5 -6.68 24.57 14.49
N GLY A 6 -5.56 24.04 14.96
CA GLY A 6 -4.74 23.11 14.21
C GLY A 6 -5.60 21.91 13.82
N THR A 7 -6.11 21.91 12.59
CA THR A 7 -6.79 20.75 12.04
C THR A 7 -5.79 19.61 11.99
N SER A 8 -5.99 18.60 12.82
CA SER A 8 -5.25 17.35 12.71
C SER A 8 -5.34 16.88 11.26
N PRO A 9 -4.22 16.44 10.65
CA PRO A 9 -4.24 16.00 9.26
C PRO A 9 -5.29 14.88 9.12
N ARG A 10 -6.16 15.02 8.11
CA ARG A 10 -7.16 13.99 7.79
C ARG A 10 -6.45 12.66 7.52
N ILE A 11 -6.89 11.61 8.17
CA ILE A 11 -6.43 10.23 7.95
C ILE A 11 -7.63 9.44 7.42
N LEU A 12 -7.38 8.61 6.40
CA LEU A 12 -8.41 7.69 5.90
C LEU A 12 -8.90 6.77 7.02
N THR A 13 -10.21 6.61 7.11
CA THR A 13 -10.78 5.57 7.97
C THR A 13 -10.50 4.18 7.38
N GLU A 14 -10.68 3.14 8.17
CA GLU A 14 -10.52 1.77 7.70
C GLU A 14 -11.51 1.44 6.58
N GLU A 15 -12.75 1.92 6.69
CA GLU A 15 -13.78 1.75 5.68
C GLU A 15 -13.45 2.48 4.38
N GLU A 16 -12.92 3.70 4.45
CA GLU A 16 -12.45 4.45 3.28
C GLU A 16 -11.30 3.72 2.59
N LEU A 17 -10.32 3.24 3.36
CA LEU A 17 -9.21 2.45 2.82
C LEU A 17 -9.73 1.20 2.12
N VAL A 18 -10.60 0.43 2.76
CA VAL A 18 -11.19 -0.79 2.19
C VAL A 18 -11.91 -0.49 0.88
N ARG A 19 -12.74 0.56 0.82
CA ARG A 19 -13.44 0.96 -0.41
C ARG A 19 -12.48 1.30 -1.55
N ILE A 20 -11.38 1.99 -1.27
CA ILE A 20 -10.35 2.27 -2.28
C ILE A 20 -9.73 0.97 -2.79
N LEU A 21 -9.33 0.08 -1.88
CA LEU A 21 -8.68 -1.18 -2.22
C LEU A 21 -9.61 -2.10 -3.03
N GLU A 22 -10.91 -2.08 -2.77
CA GLU A 22 -11.91 -2.94 -3.44
C GLU A 22 -12.48 -2.34 -4.74
N CYS A 23 -12.20 -1.08 -5.02
CA CYS A 23 -12.76 -0.36 -6.16
C CYS A 23 -12.34 -0.89 -7.56
N PRO A 24 -11.10 -1.44 -7.78
CA PRO A 24 -10.72 -1.94 -9.09
C PRO A 24 -11.59 -3.11 -9.57
N ASP A 25 -12.07 -3.04 -10.84
CA ASP A 25 -12.76 -4.15 -11.48
C ASP A 25 -11.79 -5.28 -11.85
N THR A 26 -11.79 -6.34 -11.06
CA THR A 26 -10.90 -7.50 -11.21
C THR A 26 -11.25 -8.41 -12.39
N ASN A 27 -12.33 -8.15 -13.11
CA ASN A 27 -12.63 -8.81 -14.39
C ASN A 27 -11.78 -8.25 -15.55
N THR A 28 -11.05 -7.17 -15.32
CA THR A 28 -10.16 -6.56 -16.31
C THR A 28 -8.69 -6.74 -15.93
N ARG A 29 -7.83 -6.90 -16.94
CA ARG A 29 -6.37 -6.99 -16.73
C ARG A 29 -5.81 -5.76 -15.98
N ALA A 30 -6.29 -4.57 -16.34
CA ALA A 30 -5.90 -3.33 -15.68
C ALA A 30 -6.36 -3.32 -14.21
N GLY A 31 -7.57 -3.77 -13.94
CA GLY A 31 -8.10 -3.84 -12.58
C GLY A 31 -7.38 -4.87 -11.70
N LEU A 32 -7.00 -6.04 -12.23
CA LEU A 32 -6.17 -7.02 -11.50
C LEU A 32 -4.84 -6.39 -11.07
N ARG A 33 -4.15 -5.70 -12.00
CA ARG A 33 -2.90 -5.00 -11.68
C ARG A 33 -3.13 -3.90 -10.66
N ASP A 34 -4.10 -3.05 -10.89
CA ASP A 34 -4.36 -1.88 -10.06
C ASP A 34 -4.77 -2.29 -8.64
N ARG A 35 -5.55 -3.38 -8.52
CA ARG A 35 -5.90 -3.99 -7.22
C ARG A 35 -4.66 -4.44 -6.47
N ALA A 36 -3.76 -5.18 -7.12
CA ALA A 36 -2.52 -5.65 -6.51
C ALA A 36 -1.60 -4.49 -6.08
N VAL A 37 -1.51 -3.43 -6.90
CA VAL A 37 -0.76 -2.20 -6.56
C VAL A 37 -1.34 -1.55 -5.30
N LEU A 38 -2.65 -1.36 -5.24
CA LEU A 38 -3.32 -0.74 -4.09
C LEU A 38 -3.18 -1.59 -2.82
N GLU A 39 -3.32 -2.90 -2.91
CA GLU A 39 -3.15 -3.82 -1.79
C GLU A 39 -1.71 -3.81 -1.24
N LEU A 40 -0.70 -3.67 -2.10
CA LEU A 40 0.69 -3.54 -1.65
C LEU A 40 0.96 -2.20 -0.96
N LEU A 41 0.32 -1.12 -1.38
CA LEU A 41 0.44 0.18 -0.72
C LEU A 41 -0.36 0.25 0.60
N GLY A 42 -1.63 -0.11 0.55
CA GLY A 42 -2.58 0.06 1.67
C GLY A 42 -2.80 -1.18 2.53
N GLY A 43 -2.49 -2.37 2.03
CA GLY A 43 -2.61 -3.64 2.76
C GLY A 43 -1.29 -4.20 3.29
N ALA A 44 -0.17 -3.91 2.62
CA ALA A 44 1.17 -4.32 3.05
C ALA A 44 2.07 -3.13 3.42
N GLY A 45 1.74 -1.92 3.00
CA GLY A 45 2.43 -0.69 3.40
C GLY A 45 3.75 -0.42 2.69
N LEU A 46 3.92 -0.88 1.44
CA LEU A 46 5.12 -0.56 0.66
C LEU A 46 5.18 0.92 0.31
N LYS A 47 6.41 1.45 0.24
CA LYS A 47 6.67 2.75 -0.37
C LYS A 47 6.52 2.65 -1.89
N VAL A 48 6.18 3.76 -2.55
CA VAL A 48 6.04 3.80 -4.02
C VAL A 48 7.31 3.31 -4.73
N GLN A 49 8.48 3.70 -4.22
CA GLN A 49 9.74 3.25 -4.79
C GLN A 49 9.97 1.74 -4.60
N GLU A 50 9.68 1.22 -3.42
CA GLU A 50 9.78 -0.22 -3.12
C GLU A 50 8.86 -1.03 -4.05
N LEU A 51 7.62 -0.57 -4.23
CA LEU A 51 6.65 -1.18 -5.14
C LEU A 51 7.14 -1.16 -6.60
N ALA A 52 7.70 -0.04 -7.07
CA ALA A 52 8.19 0.11 -8.42
C ALA A 52 9.40 -0.80 -8.73
N GLU A 53 10.17 -1.13 -7.72
CA GLU A 53 11.38 -1.98 -7.81
C GLU A 53 11.13 -3.44 -7.41
N LEU A 54 9.91 -3.74 -6.95
CA LEU A 54 9.55 -5.07 -6.46
C LEU A 54 9.66 -6.12 -7.57
N ARG A 55 10.33 -7.23 -7.26
CA ARG A 55 10.53 -8.35 -8.18
C ARG A 55 9.63 -9.52 -7.80
N LEU A 56 9.32 -10.39 -8.75
CA LEU A 56 8.55 -11.63 -8.48
C LEU A 56 9.18 -12.47 -7.37
N GLU A 57 10.50 -12.61 -7.38
CA GLU A 57 11.28 -13.38 -6.40
C GLU A 57 11.20 -12.82 -4.97
N ASN A 58 10.81 -11.55 -4.80
CA ASN A 58 10.66 -10.94 -3.48
C ASN A 58 9.33 -11.29 -2.80
N VAL A 59 8.39 -11.89 -3.52
CA VAL A 59 7.04 -12.19 -3.01
C VAL A 59 6.94 -13.68 -2.70
N ASP A 60 6.82 -14.01 -1.42
CA ASP A 60 6.53 -15.36 -0.98
C ASP A 60 5.04 -15.50 -0.61
N LEU A 61 4.30 -16.17 -1.50
CA LEU A 61 2.87 -16.39 -1.32
C LEU A 61 2.57 -17.54 -0.34
N GLN A 62 3.52 -18.41 -0.02
CA GLN A 62 3.32 -19.52 0.91
C GLN A 62 3.28 -18.99 2.35
N ILE A 63 4.27 -18.21 2.73
CA ILE A 63 4.35 -17.59 4.06
C ILE A 63 3.75 -16.18 4.11
N SER A 64 3.18 -15.69 3.00
CA SER A 64 2.53 -14.38 2.89
C SER A 64 3.41 -13.22 3.34
N CYS A 65 4.60 -13.10 2.75
CA CYS A 65 5.52 -12.01 3.04
C CYS A 65 6.25 -11.48 1.79
N ILE A 66 6.76 -10.27 1.91
CA ILE A 66 7.64 -9.62 0.94
C ILE A 66 9.01 -9.47 1.58
N LEU A 67 10.05 -9.88 0.86
CA LEU A 67 11.44 -9.75 1.26
C LEU A 67 12.09 -8.59 0.50
N LEU A 68 12.31 -7.47 1.17
CA LEU A 68 13.01 -6.33 0.60
C LEU A 68 14.49 -6.43 0.87
N SER A 69 15.29 -6.45 -0.21
CA SER A 69 16.75 -6.60 -0.16
C SER A 69 17.50 -5.31 0.12
N GLY A 70 16.82 -4.22 0.50
CA GLY A 70 17.44 -2.94 0.87
C GLY A 70 18.21 -3.01 2.20
N GLN A 71 18.91 -1.92 2.54
CA GLN A 71 19.51 -1.79 3.88
C GLN A 71 18.66 -0.84 4.72
N PRO A 72 18.10 -1.30 5.87
CA PRO A 72 18.14 -2.68 6.37
C PRO A 72 17.23 -3.63 5.58
N HIS A 73 17.58 -4.91 5.57
CA HIS A 73 16.69 -5.95 5.06
C HIS A 73 15.38 -5.93 5.84
N ARG A 74 14.26 -5.99 5.12
CA ARG A 74 12.95 -5.89 5.75
C ARG A 74 12.01 -6.97 5.21
N MET A 75 11.38 -7.70 6.15
CA MET A 75 10.31 -8.63 5.84
C MET A 75 8.99 -7.95 6.14
N ILE A 76 8.11 -7.89 5.16
CA ILE A 76 6.78 -7.28 5.29
C ILE A 76 5.74 -8.37 5.18
N PRO A 77 5.09 -8.77 6.29
CA PRO A 77 3.96 -9.69 6.22
C PRO A 77 2.76 -9.00 5.61
N PHE A 78 1.91 -9.77 4.92
CA PHE A 78 0.66 -9.26 4.37
C PHE A 78 -0.50 -10.21 4.66
N GLY A 79 -1.72 -9.65 4.72
CA GLY A 79 -2.92 -10.38 5.04
C GLY A 79 -3.50 -11.14 3.85
N LYS A 80 -4.59 -11.88 4.15
CA LYS A 80 -5.31 -12.73 3.20
C LYS A 80 -5.75 -11.99 1.94
N ARG A 81 -6.30 -10.77 2.07
CA ARG A 81 -6.77 -9.96 0.93
C ARG A 81 -5.64 -9.61 -0.04
N THR A 82 -4.51 -9.16 0.49
CA THR A 82 -3.32 -8.84 -0.31
C THR A 82 -2.81 -10.10 -1.00
N ARG A 83 -2.79 -11.25 -0.30
CA ARG A 83 -2.39 -12.53 -0.86
C ARG A 83 -3.29 -12.95 -2.03
N GLU A 84 -4.60 -12.89 -1.86
CA GLU A 84 -5.57 -13.25 -2.92
C GLU A 84 -5.42 -12.34 -4.13
N SER A 85 -5.26 -11.04 -3.92
CA SER A 85 -5.04 -10.07 -5.00
C SER A 85 -3.75 -10.34 -5.76
N LEU A 86 -2.66 -10.65 -5.05
CA LEU A 86 -1.38 -11.01 -5.67
C LEU A 86 -1.46 -12.33 -6.44
N LEU A 87 -2.16 -13.33 -5.91
CA LEU A 87 -2.40 -14.59 -6.61
C LEU A 87 -3.10 -14.36 -7.96
N CYS A 88 -4.24 -13.67 -7.95
CA CYS A 88 -4.98 -13.35 -9.18
C CYS A 88 -4.10 -12.57 -10.17
N TYR A 89 -3.40 -11.53 -9.70
CA TYR A 89 -2.53 -10.75 -10.59
C TYR A 89 -1.38 -11.58 -11.18
N ILE A 90 -0.69 -12.37 -10.36
CA ILE A 90 0.49 -13.13 -10.81
C ILE A 90 0.10 -14.24 -11.78
N TYR A 91 -0.94 -15.01 -11.48
CA TYR A 91 -1.33 -16.17 -12.29
C TYR A 91 -2.17 -15.78 -13.50
N ASP A 92 -3.13 -14.86 -13.36
CA ASP A 92 -4.07 -14.54 -14.42
C ASP A 92 -3.58 -13.44 -15.36
N MET A 93 -2.60 -12.64 -14.94
CA MET A 93 -2.09 -11.55 -15.75
C MET A 93 -0.57 -11.59 -15.92
N ARG A 94 0.18 -11.55 -14.82
CA ARG A 94 1.64 -11.38 -14.88
C ARG A 94 2.34 -12.55 -15.55
N GLY A 95 1.90 -13.77 -15.28
CA GLY A 95 2.43 -14.99 -15.89
C GLY A 95 2.20 -15.09 -17.40
N GLN A 96 1.27 -14.30 -17.94
CA GLN A 96 0.95 -14.24 -19.37
C GLN A 96 1.60 -13.05 -20.09
N MET A 97 2.42 -12.25 -19.39
CA MET A 97 3.12 -11.12 -20.01
C MET A 97 4.40 -11.60 -20.67
N ASP A 98 4.56 -11.20 -21.94
CA ASP A 98 5.76 -11.49 -22.71
C ASP A 98 6.98 -10.72 -22.16
N GLY A 99 8.14 -11.40 -22.14
CA GLY A 99 9.42 -10.79 -21.87
C GLY A 99 10.05 -11.14 -20.52
N PRO A 100 11.38 -10.99 -20.40
CA PRO A 100 12.19 -11.48 -19.29
C PRO A 100 12.21 -10.55 -18.07
N SER A 101 11.23 -9.63 -17.93
CA SER A 101 11.24 -8.71 -16.79
C SER A 101 11.06 -9.48 -15.47
N ALA A 102 11.98 -9.30 -14.56
CA ALA A 102 11.88 -9.84 -13.21
C ALA A 102 11.00 -8.96 -12.28
N LEU A 103 10.59 -7.76 -12.72
CA LEU A 103 9.72 -6.86 -11.96
C LEU A 103 8.34 -7.48 -11.75
N LEU A 104 7.77 -7.30 -10.57
CA LEU A 104 6.38 -7.71 -10.30
C LEU A 104 5.41 -6.93 -11.18
N PHE A 105 5.60 -5.61 -11.28
CA PHE A 105 4.79 -4.71 -12.11
C PHE A 105 5.62 -4.09 -13.23
N PRO A 106 5.85 -4.81 -14.33
CA PRO A 106 6.51 -4.20 -15.46
C PRO A 106 5.60 -3.15 -16.11
N GLY A 107 6.15 -1.99 -16.34
CA GLY A 107 5.55 -0.93 -17.13
C GLY A 107 5.80 -1.13 -18.63
N ARG A 108 5.55 -0.09 -19.43
CA ARG A 108 5.73 -0.12 -20.89
C ARG A 108 7.18 -0.49 -21.25
N GLY A 109 7.33 -1.50 -22.10
CA GLY A 109 8.64 -2.01 -22.51
C GLY A 109 9.45 -2.68 -21.39
N GLY A 110 8.79 -3.27 -20.39
CA GLY A 110 9.44 -3.97 -19.29
C GLY A 110 10.14 -3.07 -18.26
N LYS A 111 10.00 -1.75 -18.38
CA LYS A 111 10.58 -0.77 -17.45
C LYS A 111 9.83 -0.73 -16.11
N LYS A 112 10.43 -0.17 -15.07
CA LYS A 112 9.75 0.09 -13.79
C LYS A 112 8.50 0.95 -13.97
N LEU A 113 7.48 0.73 -13.15
CA LEU A 113 6.40 1.69 -12.99
C LEU A 113 6.96 3.04 -12.52
N THR A 114 6.51 4.12 -13.13
CA THR A 114 6.88 5.45 -12.67
C THR A 114 6.09 5.81 -11.41
N ARG A 115 6.66 6.67 -10.58
CA ARG A 115 5.96 7.25 -9.44
C ARG A 115 4.63 7.89 -9.87
N GLN A 116 4.62 8.59 -11.01
CA GLN A 116 3.42 9.21 -11.58
C GLN A 116 2.35 8.18 -11.96
N ALA A 117 2.73 7.02 -12.51
CA ALA A 117 1.79 5.96 -12.84
C ALA A 117 1.12 5.40 -11.57
N VAL A 118 1.87 5.16 -10.51
CA VAL A 118 1.33 4.73 -9.21
C VAL A 118 0.38 5.80 -8.63
N TRP A 119 0.77 7.08 -8.67
CA TRP A 119 -0.08 8.19 -8.23
C TRP A 119 -1.39 8.25 -9.00
N LYS A 120 -1.36 8.08 -10.33
CA LYS A 120 -2.58 8.04 -11.17
C LYS A 120 -3.52 6.90 -10.77
N ILE A 121 -2.98 5.72 -10.45
CA ILE A 121 -3.78 4.58 -9.97
C ILE A 121 -4.48 4.96 -8.65
N VAL A 122 -3.73 5.46 -7.67
CA VAL A 122 -4.31 5.85 -6.38
C VAL A 122 -5.39 6.93 -6.54
N LYS A 123 -5.10 8.00 -7.29
CA LYS A 123 -6.06 9.09 -7.54
C LYS A 123 -7.35 8.59 -8.20
N LYS A 124 -7.20 7.74 -9.24
CA LYS A 124 -8.35 7.16 -9.95
C LYS A 124 -9.30 6.46 -9.00
N TYR A 125 -8.78 5.59 -8.14
CA TYR A 125 -9.62 4.78 -7.27
C TYR A 125 -10.05 5.49 -5.99
N ALA A 126 -9.28 6.45 -5.50
CA ALA A 126 -9.71 7.34 -4.41
C ALA A 126 -10.92 8.19 -4.82
N GLN A 127 -10.92 8.73 -6.04
CA GLN A 127 -12.08 9.45 -6.57
C GLN A 127 -13.27 8.52 -6.80
N ALA A 128 -13.05 7.37 -7.46
CA ALA A 128 -14.13 6.42 -7.78
C ALA A 128 -14.79 5.83 -6.52
N SER A 129 -14.04 5.66 -5.43
CA SER A 129 -14.56 5.16 -4.14
C SER A 129 -15.25 6.22 -3.29
N GLY A 130 -15.19 7.49 -3.70
CA GLY A 130 -15.73 8.63 -2.93
C GLY A 130 -14.83 9.12 -1.79
N ALA A 131 -13.61 8.62 -1.65
CA ALA A 131 -12.66 9.09 -0.63
C ALA A 131 -12.10 10.50 -0.95
N GLY A 132 -12.09 10.89 -2.23
CA GLY A 132 -11.68 12.21 -2.68
C GLY A 132 -10.28 12.28 -3.28
N ASP A 133 -10.00 13.41 -3.91
CA ASP A 133 -8.76 13.64 -4.67
C ASP A 133 -7.54 14.01 -3.80
N TRP A 134 -7.75 14.24 -2.49
CA TRP A 134 -6.66 14.53 -1.55
C TRP A 134 -5.78 13.29 -1.27
N VAL A 135 -6.31 12.09 -1.47
CA VAL A 135 -5.64 10.83 -1.14
C VAL A 135 -4.41 10.60 -2.01
N SER A 136 -3.31 10.28 -1.36
CA SER A 136 -2.02 9.94 -1.96
C SER A 136 -1.59 8.51 -1.58
N PRO A 137 -0.57 7.93 -2.23
CA PRO A 137 -0.01 6.64 -1.82
C PRO A 137 0.43 6.61 -0.35
N GLU A 138 0.96 7.73 0.17
CA GLU A 138 1.39 7.82 1.57
C GLU A 138 0.19 7.81 2.53
N ASP A 139 -0.97 8.35 2.13
CA ASP A 139 -2.18 8.30 2.96
C ASP A 139 -2.71 6.88 3.11
N LEU A 140 -2.57 6.02 2.10
CA LEU A 140 -2.89 4.59 2.19
C LEU A 140 -2.01 3.90 3.24
N ARG A 141 -0.70 4.17 3.21
CA ARG A 141 0.25 3.62 4.19
C ARG A 141 -0.01 4.16 5.61
N THR A 142 -0.31 5.44 5.73
CA THR A 142 -0.67 6.08 7.00
C THR A 142 -1.91 5.42 7.59
N ALA A 143 -2.94 5.19 6.79
CA ALA A 143 -4.17 4.52 7.22
C ALA A 143 -3.88 3.10 7.74
N LEU A 144 -3.04 2.34 7.03
CA LEU A 144 -2.61 1.02 7.49
C LEU A 144 -1.88 1.10 8.82
N ALA A 145 -0.90 1.99 8.96
CA ALA A 145 -0.13 2.15 10.20
C ALA A 145 -1.04 2.46 11.39
N VAL A 146 -1.95 3.42 11.22
CA VAL A 146 -2.92 3.82 12.26
C VAL A 146 -3.88 2.66 12.58
N SER A 147 -4.35 1.91 11.58
CA SER A 147 -5.20 0.74 11.80
C SER A 147 -4.49 -0.35 12.61
N LEU A 148 -3.22 -0.65 12.28
CA LEU A 148 -2.42 -1.61 13.04
C LEU A 148 -2.23 -1.20 14.50
N LEU A 149 -1.90 0.07 14.73
CA LEU A 149 -1.72 0.61 16.09
C LEU A 149 -3.03 0.58 16.89
N ARG A 150 -4.17 0.96 16.29
CA ARG A 150 -5.50 0.91 16.92
C ARG A 150 -5.91 -0.51 17.32
N ARG A 151 -5.44 -1.51 16.61
CA ARG A 151 -5.67 -2.93 16.92
C ARG A 151 -4.70 -3.50 17.96
N GLY A 152 -3.89 -2.65 18.59
CA GLY A 152 -2.93 -3.04 19.64
C GLY A 152 -1.58 -3.49 19.09
N GLY A 153 -1.26 -3.16 17.84
CA GLY A 153 0.08 -3.41 17.30
C GLY A 153 1.15 -2.65 18.07
N ASP A 154 2.25 -3.33 18.38
CA ASP A 154 3.41 -2.69 19.00
C ASP A 154 3.99 -1.59 18.09
N PRO A 155 4.13 -0.33 18.58
CA PRO A 155 4.64 0.76 17.76
C PRO A 155 6.01 0.49 17.12
N SER A 156 6.93 -0.14 17.86
CA SER A 156 8.26 -0.49 17.35
C SER A 156 8.18 -1.55 16.24
N GLY A 157 7.29 -2.53 16.40
CA GLY A 157 7.02 -3.55 15.37
C GLY A 157 6.41 -2.94 14.10
N VAL A 158 5.40 -2.08 14.23
CA VAL A 158 4.78 -1.37 13.09
C VAL A 158 5.83 -0.49 12.39
N GLN A 159 6.66 0.22 13.15
CA GLN A 159 7.74 1.05 12.63
C GLN A 159 8.76 0.24 11.82
N ALA A 160 9.20 -0.88 12.36
CA ALA A 160 10.16 -1.76 11.70
C ALA A 160 9.60 -2.36 10.40
N ILE A 161 8.37 -2.89 10.43
CA ILE A 161 7.71 -3.49 9.27
C ILE A 161 7.49 -2.46 8.16
N LEU A 162 6.97 -1.28 8.48
CA LEU A 162 6.65 -0.26 7.48
C LEU A 162 7.83 0.64 7.12
N GLY A 163 8.96 0.56 7.84
CA GLY A 163 10.11 1.44 7.63
C GLY A 163 9.77 2.91 7.87
N ILE A 164 9.05 3.19 8.94
CA ILE A 164 8.61 4.53 9.34
C ILE A 164 9.67 5.13 10.27
N GLN A 165 9.96 6.42 10.13
CA GLN A 165 10.86 7.14 11.03
C GLN A 165 10.10 7.60 12.29
N ASP A 166 10.83 7.82 13.40
CA ASP A 166 10.28 8.21 14.70
C ASP A 166 9.34 9.42 14.66
N ALA A 167 9.69 10.44 13.88
CA ALA A 167 8.86 11.64 13.73
C ALA A 167 7.48 11.33 13.13
N ALA A 168 7.41 10.43 12.14
CA ALA A 168 6.15 10.02 11.54
C ALA A 168 5.36 9.10 12.47
N MET A 169 6.03 8.22 13.21
CA MET A 169 5.38 7.36 14.22
C MET A 169 4.73 8.20 15.31
N ASN A 170 5.42 9.21 15.83
CA ASN A 170 4.86 10.13 16.82
C ASN A 170 3.60 10.86 16.29
N LYS A 171 3.58 11.22 15.01
CA LYS A 171 2.40 11.81 14.37
C LYS A 171 1.22 10.82 14.33
N TYR A 172 1.48 9.55 14.02
CA TYR A 172 0.44 8.51 13.96
C TYR A 172 -0.12 8.20 15.35
N MET A 173 0.75 8.11 16.37
CA MET A 173 0.33 7.91 17.76
C MET A 173 -0.61 9.02 18.26
N ARG A 174 -0.32 10.28 17.92
CA ARG A 174 -1.20 11.41 18.27
C ARG A 174 -2.57 11.39 17.57
N ALA A 175 -2.69 10.68 16.47
CA ALA A 175 -3.94 10.53 15.73
C ALA A 175 -4.84 9.40 16.27
N ILE A 176 -4.35 8.64 17.25
CA ILE A 176 -5.12 7.61 17.94
C ILE A 176 -5.66 8.24 19.23
N PRO A 177 -7.01 8.35 19.38
CA PRO A 177 -7.58 8.82 20.63
C PRO A 177 -7.14 7.91 21.78
N ASP A 178 -6.77 8.50 22.91
CA ASP A 178 -6.52 7.74 24.14
C ASP A 178 -7.77 6.89 24.43
N SER A 179 -7.59 5.58 24.50
CA SER A 179 -8.65 4.66 24.90
C SER A 179 -8.92 4.92 26.38
N THR A 180 -10.01 5.64 26.66
CA THR A 180 -10.53 5.83 28.03
C THR A 180 -11.33 4.60 28.42
#